data_23391b194ecbace3970793cf0b20203f
#
_entry.id   23391b194ecbace3970793cf0b20203f
#
_cell.length_a   1.000
_cell.length_b   1.000
_cell.length_c   1.000
_cell.angle_alpha   90.00
_cell.angle_beta   90.00
_cell.angle_gamma   90.00
#
_symmetry.space_group_name_H-M   'P 1'
#
loop_
_entity.id
_entity.type
_entity.pdbx_description
1 polymer ?
#
loop_
_entity_poly.entity_id
_entity_poly.type
_entity_poly.pdbx_seq_one_letter_code
_entity_poly.pdbx_strand_id
1 'polypeptide(L)'
;MIVLEGNRVGSGQTAGTTAKITISHNLIYEKLFREAGEEKARKYVSANKRALKMYSRLVQEEQIDCDFRECSSYLYSLTDAEQIKREVEAAVRLGIEAEFTTKTELPFSVIGSICYQKQAAFHPLLFLKALAEQLVIYEHTKVTGVEEGKIYTDHGNVLADAVVFASHHPIMN
;
A
#
# COMPACT_ATOMS: atom_id res chain seq x y z
N MET A 1 15.67 19.01 0.77
CA MET A 1 15.23 17.83 1.55
C MET A 1 16.28 16.74 1.39
N ILE A 2 16.62 16.03 2.48
CA ILE A 2 17.44 14.81 2.44
C ILE A 2 16.66 13.65 3.05
N VAL A 3 17.00 12.44 2.68
CA VAL A 3 16.46 11.20 3.24
C VAL A 3 17.59 10.44 3.94
N LEU A 4 17.34 9.98 5.15
CA LEU A 4 18.27 9.12 5.91
C LEU A 4 17.67 7.70 5.93
N GLU A 5 18.38 6.74 5.36
CA GLU A 5 17.99 5.33 5.27
C GLU A 5 19.00 4.47 6.05
N GLY A 6 18.52 3.71 7.01
CA GLY A 6 19.38 2.90 7.88
C GLY A 6 20.08 1.73 7.16
N ASN A 7 19.52 1.27 6.04
CA ASN A 7 20.08 0.20 5.22
C ASN A 7 20.29 0.70 3.78
N ARG A 8 19.74 -0.02 2.81
CA ARG A 8 19.68 0.39 1.40
C ARG A 8 18.23 0.66 1.01
N VAL A 9 18.03 1.62 0.13
CA VAL A 9 16.73 1.91 -0.45
C VAL A 9 16.11 0.62 -1.03
N GLY A 10 14.90 0.31 -0.59
CA GLY A 10 14.15 -0.85 -1.05
C GLY A 10 14.58 -2.21 -0.48
N SER A 11 15.61 -2.29 0.36
CA SER A 11 16.16 -3.56 0.86
C SER A 11 15.26 -4.30 1.86
N GLY A 12 14.24 -3.65 2.41
CA GLY A 12 13.34 -4.24 3.41
C GLY A 12 12.15 -4.98 2.77
N GLN A 13 10.98 -4.79 3.34
CA GLN A 13 9.71 -5.40 2.88
C GLN A 13 9.40 -5.07 1.41
N THR A 14 9.85 -3.92 0.91
CA THR A 14 9.61 -3.50 -0.47
C THR A 14 10.21 -4.46 -1.49
N ALA A 15 11.38 -5.04 -1.24
CA ALA A 15 11.99 -6.04 -2.12
C ALA A 15 11.22 -7.36 -2.16
N GLY A 16 10.54 -7.72 -1.07
CA GLY A 16 9.80 -8.98 -0.93
C GLY A 16 8.29 -8.85 -1.13
N THR A 17 7.78 -7.70 -1.56
CA THR A 17 6.34 -7.51 -1.76
C THR A 17 5.81 -8.24 -2.98
N THR A 18 4.52 -8.59 -2.95
CA THR A 18 3.79 -9.16 -4.10
C THR A 18 3.36 -8.11 -5.13
N ALA A 19 3.82 -6.88 -4.99
CA ALA A 19 3.69 -5.79 -5.97
C ALA A 19 2.25 -5.42 -6.36
N LYS A 20 1.30 -5.57 -5.45
CA LYS A 20 -0.10 -5.20 -5.65
C LYS A 20 -0.37 -3.79 -5.15
N ILE A 21 -1.06 -2.99 -5.98
CA ILE A 21 -1.69 -1.74 -5.57
C ILE A 21 -3.19 -2.01 -5.54
N THR A 22 -3.75 -2.24 -4.36
CA THR A 22 -5.13 -2.69 -4.22
C THR A 22 -5.80 -2.09 -2.99
N ILE A 23 -7.12 -1.91 -3.07
CA ILE A 23 -7.97 -1.58 -1.92
C ILE A 23 -8.35 -2.84 -1.11
N SER A 24 -8.00 -4.03 -1.59
CA SER A 24 -8.30 -5.31 -0.95
C SER A 24 -7.22 -5.67 0.07
N HIS A 25 -7.51 -5.44 1.35
CA HIS A 25 -6.63 -5.79 2.48
C HIS A 25 -7.28 -6.88 3.33
N ASN A 26 -7.38 -8.10 2.79
CA ASN A 26 -8.18 -9.21 3.31
C ASN A 26 -9.69 -8.90 3.33
N LEU A 27 -10.48 -9.70 4.05
CA LEU A 27 -11.92 -9.50 4.25
C LEU A 27 -12.13 -8.44 5.35
N ILE A 28 -12.08 -7.16 4.98
CA ILE A 28 -12.06 -6.06 5.94
C ILE A 28 -13.33 -5.22 5.91
N TYR A 29 -14.07 -5.18 4.79
CA TYR A 29 -15.15 -4.21 4.63
C TYR A 29 -16.40 -4.57 5.44
N GLU A 30 -16.76 -5.85 5.51
CA GLU A 30 -17.83 -6.31 6.40
C GLU A 30 -17.50 -6.01 7.86
N LYS A 31 -16.26 -6.29 8.26
CA LYS A 31 -15.78 -6.00 9.62
C LYS A 31 -15.79 -4.50 9.93
N LEU A 32 -15.24 -3.67 9.04
CA LEU A 32 -15.23 -2.21 9.21
C LEU A 32 -16.65 -1.64 9.32
N PHE A 33 -17.56 -2.13 8.47
CA PHE A 33 -18.93 -1.71 8.47
C PHE A 33 -19.61 -2.01 9.83
N ARG A 34 -19.41 -3.23 10.34
CA ARG A 34 -19.99 -3.69 11.61
C ARG A 34 -19.40 -3.00 12.83
N GLU A 35 -18.07 -2.85 12.90
CA GLU A 35 -17.35 -2.40 14.09
C GLU A 35 -17.18 -0.87 14.15
N ALA A 36 -16.93 -0.25 13.01
CA ALA A 36 -16.66 1.19 12.95
C ALA A 36 -17.84 2.05 12.43
N GLY A 37 -18.86 1.40 11.87
CA GLY A 37 -20.00 2.04 11.24
C GLY A 37 -19.73 2.53 9.81
N GLU A 38 -20.83 2.81 9.10
CA GLU A 38 -20.79 3.11 7.66
C GLU A 38 -19.94 4.34 7.33
N GLU A 39 -20.05 5.40 8.13
CA GLU A 39 -19.32 6.66 7.86
C GLU A 39 -17.80 6.47 7.88
N LYS A 40 -17.28 5.80 8.91
CA LYS A 40 -15.84 5.53 9.03
C LYS A 40 -15.36 4.56 7.94
N ALA A 41 -16.17 3.52 7.64
CA ALA A 41 -15.87 2.59 6.56
C ALA A 41 -15.81 3.31 5.20
N ARG A 42 -16.70 4.24 4.90
CA ARG A 42 -16.67 5.06 3.68
C ARG A 42 -15.43 5.97 3.62
N LYS A 43 -15.00 6.55 4.73
CA LYS A 43 -13.76 7.34 4.81
C LYS A 43 -12.53 6.47 4.49
N TYR A 44 -12.47 5.26 5.04
CA TYR A 44 -11.41 4.29 4.73
C TYR A 44 -11.38 3.93 3.23
N VAL A 45 -12.52 3.57 2.65
CA VAL A 45 -12.64 3.28 1.21
C VAL A 45 -12.17 4.47 0.36
N SER A 46 -12.65 5.68 0.70
CA SER A 46 -12.28 6.90 -0.03
C SER A 46 -10.76 7.15 0.01
N ALA A 47 -10.13 6.98 1.17
CA ALA A 47 -8.69 7.14 1.32
C ALA A 47 -7.91 6.14 0.46
N ASN A 48 -8.31 4.86 0.48
CA ASN A 48 -7.65 3.82 -0.33
C ASN A 48 -7.85 4.02 -1.84
N LYS A 49 -9.06 4.42 -2.27
CA LYS A 49 -9.31 4.78 -3.69
C LYS A 49 -8.46 5.95 -4.14
N ARG A 50 -8.29 6.96 -3.29
CA ARG A 50 -7.40 8.10 -3.57
C ARG A 50 -5.94 7.66 -3.68
N ALA A 51 -5.47 6.81 -2.76
CA ALA A 51 -4.10 6.28 -2.79
C ALA A 51 -3.83 5.51 -4.08
N LEU A 52 -4.75 4.64 -4.52
CA LEU A 52 -4.62 3.90 -5.77
C LEU A 52 -4.50 4.86 -6.98
N LYS A 53 -5.37 5.88 -7.04
CA LYS A 53 -5.30 6.91 -8.10
C LYS A 53 -4.01 7.72 -8.03
N MET A 54 -3.46 7.99 -6.84
CA MET A 54 -2.19 8.69 -6.69
C MET A 54 -1.01 7.88 -7.26
N TYR A 55 -0.97 6.57 -7.09
CA TYR A 55 0.04 5.73 -7.72
C TYR A 55 -0.02 5.84 -9.24
N SER A 56 -1.20 5.65 -9.84
CA SER A 56 -1.38 5.77 -11.29
C SER A 56 -0.98 7.15 -11.80
N ARG A 57 -1.40 8.20 -11.10
CA ARG A 57 -1.07 9.58 -11.43
C ARG A 57 0.44 9.83 -11.37
N LEU A 58 1.10 9.42 -10.30
CA LEU A 58 2.54 9.62 -10.11
C LEU A 58 3.35 8.90 -11.18
N VAL A 59 2.97 7.65 -11.52
CA VAL A 59 3.61 6.89 -12.60
C VAL A 59 3.50 7.65 -13.93
N GLN A 60 2.34 8.24 -14.23
CA GLN A 60 2.12 8.98 -15.48
C GLN A 60 2.83 10.34 -15.51
N GLU A 61 2.71 11.14 -14.44
CA GLU A 61 3.28 12.49 -14.37
C GLU A 61 4.82 12.45 -14.35
N GLU A 62 5.42 11.51 -13.62
CA GLU A 62 6.87 11.36 -13.54
C GLU A 62 7.43 10.41 -14.62
N GLN A 63 6.58 9.89 -15.50
CA GLN A 63 6.96 8.96 -16.59
C GLN A 63 7.77 7.76 -16.10
N ILE A 64 7.37 7.19 -14.97
CA ILE A 64 8.10 6.08 -14.31
C ILE A 64 7.86 4.77 -15.06
N ASP A 65 8.91 4.22 -15.65
CA ASP A 65 8.88 2.89 -16.25
C ASP A 65 9.04 1.80 -15.17
N CYS A 66 7.92 1.32 -14.66
CA CYS A 66 7.84 0.36 -13.56
C CYS A 66 6.84 -0.79 -13.81
N ASP A 67 6.61 -1.14 -15.07
CA ASP A 67 5.64 -2.20 -15.44
C ASP A 67 4.24 -1.98 -14.83
N PHE A 68 3.83 -0.72 -14.66
CA PHE A 68 2.52 -0.41 -14.10
C PHE A 68 1.41 -0.86 -15.04
N ARG A 69 0.51 -1.71 -14.52
CA ARG A 69 -0.64 -2.21 -15.27
C ARG A 69 -1.89 -2.22 -14.42
N GLU A 70 -3.00 -1.79 -14.99
CA GLU A 70 -4.30 -1.98 -14.39
C GLU A 70 -4.73 -3.46 -14.51
N CYS A 71 -5.26 -4.03 -13.45
CA CYS A 71 -5.72 -5.41 -13.39
C CYS A 71 -6.80 -5.58 -12.33
N SER A 72 -7.51 -6.70 -12.35
CA SER A 72 -8.40 -7.08 -11.25
C SER A 72 -7.62 -7.72 -10.10
N SER A 73 -8.11 -7.57 -8.89
CA SER A 73 -7.60 -8.26 -7.70
C SER A 73 -8.66 -9.22 -7.17
N TYR A 74 -8.25 -10.44 -6.84
CA TYR A 74 -9.13 -11.48 -6.34
C TYR A 74 -8.77 -11.85 -4.91
N LEU A 75 -9.78 -11.99 -4.07
CA LEU A 75 -9.67 -12.61 -2.75
C LEU A 75 -10.64 -13.77 -2.70
N TYR A 76 -10.15 -14.99 -2.49
CA TYR A 76 -10.93 -16.20 -2.62
C TYR A 76 -11.01 -17.01 -1.33
N SER A 77 -11.98 -17.91 -1.27
CA SER A 77 -12.12 -18.93 -0.23
C SER A 77 -12.31 -20.31 -0.84
N LEU A 78 -11.72 -21.31 -0.18
CA LEU A 78 -11.91 -22.73 -0.49
C LEU A 78 -12.95 -23.38 0.43
N THR A 79 -13.40 -22.68 1.47
CA THR A 79 -14.20 -23.27 2.54
C THR A 79 -15.45 -22.49 2.93
N ASP A 80 -15.50 -21.17 2.68
CA ASP A 80 -16.62 -20.32 3.10
C ASP A 80 -17.00 -19.30 2.00
N ALA A 81 -17.96 -19.68 1.15
CA ALA A 81 -18.51 -18.79 0.12
C ALA A 81 -19.42 -17.70 0.71
N GLU A 82 -20.07 -17.96 1.83
CA GLU A 82 -20.99 -17.00 2.45
C GLU A 82 -20.22 -15.82 3.07
N GLN A 83 -19.04 -16.07 3.60
CA GLN A 83 -18.17 -14.99 4.05
C GLN A 83 -17.75 -14.07 2.90
N ILE A 84 -17.43 -14.64 1.73
CA ILE A 84 -17.11 -13.88 0.53
C ILE A 84 -18.32 -13.04 0.08
N LYS A 85 -19.54 -13.60 0.08
CA LYS A 85 -20.74 -12.86 -0.30
C LYS A 85 -21.00 -11.67 0.61
N ARG A 86 -20.90 -11.85 1.93
CA ARG A 86 -21.05 -10.75 2.90
C ARG A 86 -20.03 -9.63 2.66
N GLU A 87 -18.80 -10.00 2.35
CA GLU A 87 -17.75 -9.02 2.01
C GLU A 87 -18.08 -8.26 0.71
N VAL A 88 -18.57 -8.96 -0.33
CA VAL A 88 -19.04 -8.31 -1.58
C VAL A 88 -20.17 -7.33 -1.29
N GLU A 89 -21.18 -7.72 -0.52
CA GLU A 89 -22.30 -6.86 -0.16
C GLU A 89 -21.83 -5.59 0.58
N ALA A 90 -20.93 -5.76 1.55
CA ALA A 90 -20.35 -4.64 2.29
C ALA A 90 -19.51 -3.73 1.37
N ALA A 91 -18.67 -4.30 0.51
CA ALA A 91 -17.87 -3.55 -0.44
C ALA A 91 -18.73 -2.73 -1.41
N VAL A 92 -19.75 -3.34 -2.00
CA VAL A 92 -20.70 -2.68 -2.92
C VAL A 92 -21.47 -1.57 -2.21
N ARG A 93 -21.96 -1.81 -0.98
CA ARG A 93 -22.64 -0.81 -0.17
C ARG A 93 -21.75 0.39 0.15
N LEU A 94 -20.45 0.18 0.30
CA LEU A 94 -19.46 1.24 0.50
C LEU A 94 -19.02 1.91 -0.81
N GLY A 95 -19.59 1.52 -1.95
CA GLY A 95 -19.34 2.11 -3.26
C GLY A 95 -18.08 1.57 -3.95
N ILE A 96 -17.65 0.36 -3.62
CA ILE A 96 -16.55 -0.33 -4.31
C ILE A 96 -17.14 -1.14 -5.48
N GLU A 97 -16.49 -1.07 -6.64
CA GLU A 97 -16.79 -1.95 -7.78
C GLU A 97 -16.24 -3.36 -7.48
N ALA A 98 -17.10 -4.21 -6.94
CA ALA A 98 -16.76 -5.55 -6.53
C ALA A 98 -17.87 -6.53 -6.92
N GLU A 99 -17.50 -7.76 -7.28
CA GLU A 99 -18.45 -8.79 -7.64
C GLU A 99 -18.07 -10.16 -7.05
N PHE A 100 -19.09 -10.99 -6.78
CA PHE A 100 -18.87 -12.37 -6.42
C PHE A 100 -18.64 -13.21 -7.70
N THR A 101 -17.61 -14.05 -7.68
CA THR A 101 -17.35 -14.98 -8.78
C THR A 101 -16.72 -16.27 -8.27
N THR A 102 -16.92 -17.36 -9.00
CA THR A 102 -16.15 -18.61 -8.84
C THR A 102 -15.13 -18.80 -9.95
N LYS A 103 -15.13 -17.90 -10.96
CA LYS A 103 -14.21 -17.94 -12.08
C LYS A 103 -12.97 -17.10 -11.74
N THR A 104 -11.83 -17.74 -11.63
CA THR A 104 -10.53 -17.12 -11.39
C THR A 104 -9.51 -17.70 -12.36
N GLU A 105 -8.35 -17.04 -12.49
CA GLU A 105 -7.22 -17.54 -13.28
C GLU A 105 -6.36 -18.57 -12.50
N LEU A 106 -6.82 -18.99 -11.32
CA LEU A 106 -6.10 -19.95 -10.49
C LEU A 106 -6.16 -21.36 -11.13
N PRO A 107 -5.12 -22.18 -11.00
CA PRO A 107 -5.06 -23.54 -11.53
C PRO A 107 -5.92 -24.55 -10.74
N PHE A 108 -6.77 -24.07 -9.86
CA PHE A 108 -7.70 -24.87 -9.04
C PHE A 108 -9.03 -24.14 -8.86
N SER A 109 -10.08 -24.89 -8.56
CA SER A 109 -11.42 -24.33 -8.33
C SER A 109 -11.53 -23.69 -6.95
N VAL A 110 -12.26 -22.59 -6.88
CA VAL A 110 -12.62 -21.91 -5.63
C VAL A 110 -14.13 -21.97 -5.43
N ILE A 111 -14.61 -21.98 -4.19
CA ILE A 111 -16.05 -21.97 -3.91
C ILE A 111 -16.64 -20.56 -3.92
N GLY A 112 -15.79 -19.55 -3.83
CA GLY A 112 -16.18 -18.15 -3.91
C GLY A 112 -14.95 -17.24 -3.93
N SER A 113 -15.06 -16.16 -4.67
CA SER A 113 -14.08 -15.10 -4.73
C SER A 113 -14.78 -13.75 -4.85
N ILE A 114 -14.21 -12.71 -4.26
CA ILE A 114 -14.52 -11.34 -4.57
C ILE A 114 -13.52 -10.81 -5.59
N CYS A 115 -14.03 -10.29 -6.70
CA CYS A 115 -13.24 -9.60 -7.71
C CYS A 115 -13.36 -8.09 -7.50
N TYR A 116 -12.24 -7.42 -7.26
CA TYR A 116 -12.13 -5.98 -7.24
C TYR A 116 -11.56 -5.50 -8.56
N GLN A 117 -12.34 -4.72 -9.30
CA GLN A 117 -11.90 -4.17 -10.59
C GLN A 117 -11.03 -2.92 -10.40
N LYS A 118 -10.29 -2.52 -11.46
CA LYS A 118 -9.48 -1.29 -11.50
C LYS A 118 -8.46 -1.21 -10.36
N GLN A 119 -7.85 -2.31 -10.05
CA GLN A 119 -6.67 -2.39 -9.19
C GLN A 119 -5.41 -2.28 -10.06
N ALA A 120 -4.22 -2.41 -9.49
CA ALA A 120 -3.01 -2.37 -10.27
C ALA A 120 -1.91 -3.31 -9.75
N ALA A 121 -0.97 -3.59 -10.62
CA ALA A 121 0.31 -4.22 -10.30
C ALA A 121 1.44 -3.40 -10.93
N PHE A 122 2.63 -3.45 -10.33
CA PHE A 122 3.79 -2.70 -10.79
C PHE A 122 5.09 -3.36 -10.30
N HIS A 123 6.23 -2.87 -10.75
CA HIS A 123 7.53 -3.27 -10.21
C HIS A 123 7.99 -2.28 -9.13
N PRO A 124 7.85 -2.61 -7.84
CA PRO A 124 8.04 -1.65 -6.76
C PRO A 124 9.47 -1.12 -6.64
N LEU A 125 10.47 -1.92 -6.97
CA LEU A 125 11.87 -1.46 -6.94
C LEU A 125 12.21 -0.50 -8.09
N LEU A 126 11.65 -0.71 -9.29
CA LEU A 126 11.79 0.25 -10.39
C LEU A 126 11.09 1.57 -10.07
N PHE A 127 9.88 1.49 -9.52
CA PHE A 127 9.15 2.67 -9.06
C PHE A 127 9.95 3.45 -8.00
N LEU A 128 10.45 2.74 -6.97
CA LEU A 128 11.22 3.35 -5.89
C LEU A 128 12.54 3.94 -6.38
N LYS A 129 13.23 3.26 -7.31
CA LYS A 129 14.47 3.75 -7.91
C LYS A 129 14.25 5.08 -8.64
N ALA A 130 13.22 5.18 -9.48
CA ALA A 130 12.91 6.41 -10.19
C ALA A 130 12.64 7.59 -9.26
N LEU A 131 11.92 7.36 -8.15
CA LEU A 131 11.70 8.39 -7.12
C LEU A 131 12.98 8.75 -6.38
N ALA A 132 13.83 7.76 -6.09
CA ALA A 132 15.07 7.96 -5.36
C ALA A 132 16.10 8.81 -6.14
N GLU A 133 16.11 8.71 -7.47
CA GLU A 133 17.00 9.51 -8.35
C GLU A 133 16.77 11.03 -8.23
N GLN A 134 15.61 11.44 -7.75
CA GLN A 134 15.26 12.86 -7.54
C GLN A 134 15.62 13.38 -6.14
N LEU A 135 16.17 12.53 -5.27
CA LEU A 135 16.39 12.82 -3.86
C LEU A 135 17.86 12.69 -3.48
N VAL A 136 18.27 13.45 -2.49
CA VAL A 136 19.56 13.24 -1.80
C VAL A 136 19.32 12.25 -0.68
N ILE A 137 19.83 11.02 -0.84
CA ILE A 137 19.64 9.93 0.09
C ILE A 137 20.98 9.49 0.68
N TYR A 138 21.04 9.39 1.99
CA TYR A 138 22.15 8.80 2.72
C TYR A 138 21.75 7.41 3.18
N GLU A 139 22.23 6.39 2.46
CA GLU A 139 22.07 4.99 2.84
C GLU A 139 23.03 4.62 3.97
N HIS A 140 22.76 3.48 4.64
CA HIS A 140 23.52 2.99 5.78
C HIS A 140 23.70 4.05 6.89
N THR A 141 22.74 4.96 6.99
CA THR A 141 22.75 6.07 7.94
C THR A 141 21.58 5.94 8.91
N LYS A 142 21.84 5.21 9.99
CA LYS A 142 20.80 4.91 10.99
C LYS A 142 20.58 6.09 11.92
N VAL A 143 19.36 6.59 11.97
CA VAL A 143 18.95 7.58 12.98
C VAL A 143 18.90 6.92 14.35
N THR A 144 19.60 7.48 15.32
CA THR A 144 19.70 7.02 16.70
C THR A 144 18.96 7.89 17.69
N GLY A 145 18.63 9.12 17.31
CA GLY A 145 17.87 10.06 18.14
C GLY A 145 17.47 11.29 17.35
N VAL A 146 16.43 11.97 17.83
CA VAL A 146 15.97 13.25 17.30
C VAL A 146 15.65 14.17 18.46
N GLU A 147 16.22 15.35 18.45
CA GLU A 147 15.92 16.48 19.33
C GLU A 147 15.44 17.65 18.49
N GLU A 148 14.99 18.73 19.11
CA GLU A 148 14.53 19.90 18.39
C GLU A 148 15.62 20.44 17.44
N GLY A 149 15.35 20.39 16.14
CA GLY A 149 16.26 20.87 15.10
C GLY A 149 17.50 20.01 14.84
N LYS A 150 17.68 18.87 15.52
CA LYS A 150 18.87 18.04 15.40
C LYS A 150 18.55 16.55 15.34
N ILE A 151 19.10 15.87 14.34
CA ILE A 151 18.97 14.43 14.12
C ILE A 151 20.35 13.80 14.35
N TYR A 152 20.42 12.82 15.24
CA TYR A 152 21.61 12.04 15.52
C TYR A 152 21.61 10.77 14.69
N THR A 153 22.77 10.45 14.11
CA THR A 153 22.98 9.22 13.35
C THR A 153 24.24 8.51 13.83
N ASP A 154 24.44 7.30 13.40
CA ASP A 154 25.67 6.53 13.62
C ASP A 154 26.90 7.08 12.87
N HIS A 155 26.70 8.03 11.95
CA HIS A 155 27.76 8.69 11.17
C HIS A 155 27.93 10.18 11.45
N GLY A 156 27.13 10.75 12.32
CA GLY A 156 27.19 12.18 12.66
C GLY A 156 25.80 12.78 12.90
N ASN A 157 25.70 14.10 12.80
CA ASN A 157 24.46 14.82 13.09
C ASN A 157 23.99 15.62 11.88
N VAL A 158 22.68 15.76 11.77
CA VAL A 158 22.02 16.59 10.75
C VAL A 158 21.20 17.66 11.46
N LEU A 159 21.24 18.89 10.94
CA LEU A 159 20.36 19.97 11.38
C LEU A 159 19.25 20.15 10.37
N ALA A 160 18.01 20.28 10.83
CA ALA A 160 16.84 20.48 9.98
C ALA A 160 15.75 21.25 10.73
N ASP A 161 15.04 22.12 10.01
CA ASP A 161 13.90 22.87 10.55
C ASP A 161 12.65 22.00 10.75
N ALA A 162 12.55 20.88 10.02
CA ALA A 162 11.46 19.92 10.12
C ALA A 162 11.95 18.50 9.87
N VAL A 163 11.34 17.54 10.57
CA VAL A 163 11.63 16.11 10.46
C VAL A 163 10.34 15.34 10.17
N VAL A 164 10.38 14.50 9.12
CA VAL A 164 9.30 13.58 8.79
C VAL A 164 9.74 12.16 9.08
N PHE A 165 9.04 11.48 10.00
CA PHE A 165 9.25 10.07 10.28
C PHE A 165 8.42 9.23 9.32
N ALA A 166 9.07 8.60 8.35
CA ALA A 166 8.44 7.70 7.38
C ALA A 166 8.81 6.22 7.65
N SER A 167 9.26 5.92 8.86
CA SER A 167 9.62 4.56 9.27
C SER A 167 8.38 3.69 9.49
N HIS A 168 8.51 2.39 9.25
CA HIS A 168 7.42 1.42 9.44
C HIS A 168 6.99 1.31 10.93
N HIS A 169 7.93 1.45 11.83
CA HIS A 169 7.69 1.47 13.28
C HIS A 169 8.18 2.79 13.89
N PRO A 170 7.58 3.23 15.02
CA PRO A 170 8.09 4.38 15.75
C PRO A 170 9.56 4.17 16.12
N ILE A 171 10.39 5.16 15.87
CA ILE A 171 11.81 5.14 16.26
C ILE A 171 12.00 5.72 17.66
N MET A 172 11.03 6.52 18.10
CA MET A 172 11.02 7.19 19.40
C MET A 172 9.70 6.85 20.13
N ASN A 173 9.83 6.62 21.44
CA ASN A 173 8.72 6.47 22.39
C ASN A 173 8.46 7.78 23.11
#